data_aa7e24fddcb8dc34718dab871bdd0ecf
#
_entry.id   aa7e24fddcb8dc34718dab871bdd0ecf
#
_cell.length_a   1.000
_cell.length_b   1.000
_cell.length_c   1.000
_cell.angle_alpha   90.00
_cell.angle_beta   90.00
_cell.angle_gamma   90.00
#
_symmetry.space_group_name_H-M   'P 1'
#
loop_
_entity.id
_entity.type
_entity.pdbx_description
1 polymer ?
#
loop_
_entity_poly.entity_id
_entity_poly.type
_entity_poly.pdbx_seq_one_letter_code
_entity_poly.pdbx_strand_id
1 'polypeptide(L)' 'DIPAVLIDQELSHKFRNGLSFEYFSKKSENDYLLIETNTKFVGIGKAIKGKIKPVRVFNL' A
#
# COMPACT_ATOMS: atom_id res chain seq x y z
N ASP A 1 11.71 0.60 11.12
CA ASP A 1 11.54 -0.15 9.89
C ASP A 1 10.08 -0.12 9.41
N ILE A 2 9.90 0.13 8.14
CA ILE A 2 8.56 0.17 7.54
C ILE A 2 8.24 -1.22 6.98
N PRO A 3 7.14 -1.85 7.44
CA PRO A 3 6.77 -3.15 6.90
C PRO A 3 6.41 -3.06 5.42
N ALA A 4 6.76 -4.09 4.67
CA ALA A 4 6.44 -4.16 3.25
C ALA A 4 5.18 -4.99 3.03
N VAL A 5 4.35 -4.55 2.08
CA VAL A 5 3.14 -5.26 1.69
C VAL A 5 3.23 -5.57 0.20
N LEU A 6 3.13 -6.84 -0.13
CA LEU A 6 3.15 -7.28 -1.52
C LEU A 6 1.74 -7.30 -2.07
N ILE A 7 1.52 -6.59 -3.17
CA ILE A 7 0.22 -6.52 -3.82
C ILE A 7 0.31 -6.99 -5.27
N ASP A 8 -0.83 -7.30 -5.86
CA ASP A 8 -0.89 -7.71 -7.26
C ASP A 8 -1.02 -6.50 -8.19
N GLN A 9 -1.08 -6.78 -9.49
CA GLN A 9 -1.15 -5.71 -10.50
C GLN A 9 -2.43 -4.89 -10.39
N GLU A 10 -3.54 -5.53 -10.08
CA GLU A 10 -4.81 -4.84 -9.96
C GLU A 10 -4.80 -3.83 -8.81
N LEU A 11 -4.32 -4.25 -7.65
CA LEU A 11 -4.21 -3.36 -6.50
C LEU A 11 -3.17 -2.28 -6.73
N SER A 12 -2.09 -2.61 -7.43
CA SER A 12 -1.08 -1.62 -7.80
C SER A 12 -1.69 -0.51 -8.66
N HIS A 13 -2.54 -0.89 -9.60
CA HIS A 13 -3.22 0.07 -10.46
C HIS A 13 -4.12 1.01 -9.66
N LYS A 14 -4.89 0.45 -8.74
CA LYS A 14 -5.74 1.26 -7.85
C LYS A 14 -4.91 2.22 -7.01
N PHE A 15 -3.83 1.70 -6.43
CA PHE A 15 -2.96 2.51 -5.59
C PHE A 15 -2.38 3.70 -6.37
N ARG A 16 -1.93 3.45 -7.60
CA ARG A 16 -1.35 4.49 -8.46
C ARG A 16 -2.36 5.57 -8.84
N ASN A 17 -3.64 5.22 -8.85
CA ASN A 17 -4.72 6.17 -9.15
C ASN A 17 -5.27 6.87 -7.91
N GLY A 18 -4.62 6.70 -6.77
CA GLY A 18 -5.02 7.36 -5.54
C GLY A 18 -6.18 6.69 -4.81
N LEU A 19 -6.51 5.46 -5.19
CA LEU A 19 -7.62 4.72 -4.58
C LEU A 19 -7.12 3.86 -3.43
N SER A 20 -7.87 3.84 -2.33
CA SER A 20 -7.56 2.92 -1.23
C SER A 20 -8.10 1.53 -1.54
N PHE A 21 -7.55 0.52 -0.87
CA PHE A 21 -8.02 -0.85 -1.01
C PHE A 21 -8.06 -1.53 0.35
N GLU A 22 -8.87 -2.57 0.44
CA GLU A 22 -9.01 -3.31 1.69
C GLU A 22 -7.76 -4.12 2.01
N TYR A 23 -7.35 -4.04 3.26
CA TYR A 23 -6.21 -4.78 3.76
C TYR A 23 -6.34 -4.94 5.26
N PHE A 24 -6.47 -6.17 5.71
CA PHE A 24 -6.64 -6.45 7.13
C PHE A 24 -5.33 -6.86 7.77
N SER A 25 -4.89 -6.05 8.71
CA SER A 25 -3.72 -6.38 9.52
C SER A 25 -3.95 -5.85 10.93
N LYS A 26 -3.92 -6.73 11.89
CA LYS A 26 -4.11 -6.35 13.28
C LYS A 26 -2.96 -5.51 13.84
N LYS A 27 -1.81 -5.58 13.21
CA LYS A 27 -0.60 -4.94 13.73
C LYS A 27 -0.27 -3.63 13.05
N SER A 28 -1.00 -3.25 12.01
CA SER A 28 -0.61 -2.12 11.17
C SER A 28 -1.56 -0.94 11.20
N GLU A 29 -2.51 -0.91 12.13
CA GLU A 29 -3.46 0.21 12.22
C GLU A 29 -2.70 1.51 12.44
N ASN A 30 -2.95 2.48 11.57
CA ASN A 30 -2.29 3.80 11.57
C ASN A 30 -0.79 3.78 11.25
N ASP A 31 -0.26 2.64 10.80
CA ASP A 31 1.15 2.54 10.43
C ASP A 31 1.33 2.80 8.95
N TYR A 32 2.52 3.30 8.60
CA TYR A 32 2.92 3.42 7.20
C TYR A 32 3.43 2.08 6.71
N LEU A 33 3.13 1.79 5.44
CA LEU A 33 3.50 0.52 4.81
C LEU A 33 4.18 0.78 3.48
N LEU A 34 5.23 0.04 3.19
CA LEU A 34 5.89 0.08 1.90
C LEU A 34 5.12 -0.86 0.96
N ILE A 35 4.59 -0.32 -0.11
CA ILE A 35 3.76 -1.09 -1.05
C ILE A 35 4.62 -1.51 -2.23
N GLU A 36 4.59 -2.81 -2.53
CA GLU A 36 5.40 -3.36 -3.62
C GLU A 36 4.66 -4.46 -4.38
N THR A 37 5.08 -4.66 -5.62
CA THR A 37 4.69 -5.82 -6.41
C THR A 37 5.89 -6.74 -6.53
N ASN A 38 5.73 -7.86 -7.26
CA ASN A 38 6.85 -8.80 -7.46
C ASN A 38 8.05 -8.18 -8.18
N THR A 39 7.83 -7.08 -8.90
CA THR A 39 8.87 -6.51 -9.76
C THR A 39 9.39 -5.15 -9.31
N LYS A 40 8.63 -4.41 -8.51
CA LYS A 40 9.05 -3.05 -8.15
C LYS A 40 8.30 -2.50 -6.94
N PHE A 41 8.84 -1.45 -6.38
CA PHE A 41 8.16 -0.68 -5.35
C PHE A 41 7.10 0.22 -5.99
N VAL A 42 5.96 0.36 -5.34
CA VAL A 42 4.85 1.16 -5.85
C VAL A 42 4.71 2.48 -5.11
N GLY A 43 4.88 2.45 -3.80
CA GLY A 43 4.73 3.66 -3.01
C GLY A 43 4.64 3.37 -1.52
N ILE A 44 4.13 4.36 -0.80
CA ILE A 44 3.91 4.24 0.64
C ILE A 44 2.42 4.47 0.89
N GLY A 45 1.83 3.58 1.67
CA GLY A 45 0.44 3.69 2.09
C GLY A 45 0.33 3.76 3.59
N LYS A 46 -0.84 4.08 4.07
CA LYS A 46 -1.14 4.10 5.50
C LYS A 46 -2.34 3.21 5.77
N ALA A 47 -2.22 2.34 6.76
CA ALA A 47 -3.30 1.45 7.14
C ALA A 47 -4.28 2.18 8.04
N ILE A 48 -5.50 2.36 7.57
CA ILE A 48 -6.55 3.05 8.32
C ILE A 48 -7.85 2.25 8.21
N LYS A 49 -8.35 1.78 9.35
CA LYS A 49 -9.66 1.11 9.45
C LYS A 49 -9.86 -0.01 8.43
N GLY A 50 -8.86 -0.90 8.34
CA GLY A 50 -8.95 -2.05 7.45
C GLY A 50 -8.69 -1.75 5.98
N LYS A 51 -8.16 -0.57 5.67
CA LYS A 51 -7.82 -0.18 4.31
C LYS A 51 -6.43 0.41 4.26
N ILE A 52 -5.81 0.32 3.10
CA ILE A 52 -4.55 1.04 2.84
C ILE A 52 -4.88 2.23 1.96
N LYS A 53 -4.53 3.40 2.46
CA LYS A 53 -4.72 4.66 1.74
C LYS A 53 -3.39 5.11 1.16
N PRO A 54 -3.32 5.45 -0.14
CA PRO A 54 -2.07 5.93 -0.73
C PRO A 54 -1.62 7.23 -0.07
N VAL A 55 -0.35 7.26 0.34
CA VAL A 55 0.28 8.46 0.89
C VAL A 55 1.22 9.04 -0.15
N ARG A 56 1.99 8.17 -0.79
CA ARG A 56 2.93 8.60 -1.81
C ARG A 56 3.06 7.50 -2.85
N VAL A 57 2.99 7.91 -4.12
CA VAL A 57 3.17 6.99 -5.25
C VAL A 57 4.53 7.26 -5.87
N PHE A 58 5.31 6.20 -6.07
CA PHE A 58 6.61 6.31 -6.72
C PHE A 58 6.44 6.27 -8.22
N ASN A 59 7.09 7.20 -8.91
CA ASN A 59 7.11 7.23 -10.38
C ASN A 59 8.44 6.64 -10.86
N LEU A 60 8.47 5.32 -10.86
CA LEU A 60 9.68 4.60 -11.24
C LEU A 60 9.61 4.11 -12.69
#